data_86fa1c0bad181887dd1d3e6a1ef8e38a
#
_entry.id   86fa1c0bad181887dd1d3e6a1ef8e38a
#
_cell.length_a   1.000
_cell.length_b   1.000
_cell.length_c   1.000
_cell.angle_alpha   90.00
_cell.angle_beta   90.00
_cell.angle_gamma   90.00
#
_symmetry.space_group_name_H-M   'P 1'
#
loop_
_entity.id
_entity.type
_entity.pdbx_description
1 polymer ?
#
loop_
_entity_poly.entity_id
_entity_poly.type
_entity_poly.pdbx_seq_one_letter_code
_entity_poly.pdbx_strand_id
1 'polypeptide(L)'
;MPSASTPAVELEVRGRTVRVSNPDRVYFAERGLTKLDVVEYFVAVGDGILGALLDRPTTLERWPRGWFADAKRATRADSSGDAFYQKRVPQGAPDYVETSRIGFPSGRTADEVAPTELAVVAWAANLGTLTFHPWPVVRDDVDRPDQLRIDLDPQPGTDFSDAARVAPYVRELLTEHGLTGFAKTSGGRGIHVFVPSEPRWTF
;
A
#
# COMPACT_ATOMS: atom_id res chain seq x y z
N MET A 1 8.18 -26.52 -28.26
CA MET A 1 9.07 -26.39 -27.10
C MET A 1 8.19 -26.17 -25.88
N PRO A 2 8.22 -27.03 -24.84
CA PRO A 2 7.53 -26.70 -23.59
C PRO A 2 8.18 -25.43 -23.01
N SER A 3 7.37 -24.40 -22.69
CA SER A 3 7.86 -23.23 -22.02
C SER A 3 8.43 -23.64 -20.67
N ALA A 4 9.68 -23.30 -20.39
CA ALA A 4 10.26 -23.55 -19.08
C ALA A 4 9.34 -22.92 -18.03
N SER A 5 8.87 -23.70 -17.06
CA SER A 5 8.03 -23.20 -15.99
C SER A 5 8.82 -22.17 -15.20
N THR A 6 8.23 -20.98 -15.01
CA THR A 6 8.84 -19.94 -14.18
C THR A 6 9.12 -20.49 -12.79
N PRO A 7 10.36 -20.39 -12.25
CA PRO A 7 10.66 -20.80 -10.88
C PRO A 7 9.66 -20.22 -9.89
N ALA A 8 9.16 -21.04 -8.99
CA ALA A 8 8.19 -20.59 -7.99
C ALA A 8 8.32 -21.42 -6.71
N VAL A 9 7.96 -20.81 -5.61
CA VAL A 9 7.75 -21.47 -4.30
C VAL A 9 6.30 -21.24 -3.86
N GLU A 10 5.79 -22.14 -3.05
CA GLU A 10 4.47 -22.03 -2.43
C GLU A 10 4.65 -21.73 -0.95
N LEU A 11 3.97 -20.69 -0.47
CA LEU A 11 3.95 -20.29 0.93
C LEU A 11 2.56 -20.53 1.51
N GLU A 12 2.52 -21.17 2.68
CA GLU A 12 1.29 -21.28 3.46
C GLU A 12 1.08 -20.02 4.29
N VAL A 13 0.00 -19.30 4.00
CA VAL A 13 -0.35 -18.03 4.64
C VAL A 13 -1.73 -18.15 5.25
N ARG A 14 -1.81 -18.49 6.53
CA ARG A 14 -3.06 -18.62 7.31
C ARG A 14 -4.11 -19.50 6.63
N GLY A 15 -3.68 -20.66 6.12
CA GLY A 15 -4.58 -21.64 5.48
C GLY A 15 -4.82 -21.41 3.98
N ARG A 16 -4.09 -20.46 3.37
CA ARG A 16 -4.05 -20.27 1.93
C ARG A 16 -2.67 -20.57 1.38
N THR A 17 -2.59 -21.28 0.28
CA THR A 17 -1.34 -21.44 -0.48
C THR A 17 -1.16 -20.27 -1.43
N VAL A 18 -0.09 -19.50 -1.25
CA VAL A 18 0.27 -18.36 -2.10
C VAL A 18 1.51 -18.72 -2.93
N ARG A 19 1.36 -18.72 -4.25
CA ARG A 19 2.47 -19.01 -5.18
C ARG A 19 3.32 -17.75 -5.40
N VAL A 20 4.59 -17.82 -5.03
CA VAL A 20 5.60 -16.76 -5.27
C VAL A 20 6.44 -17.12 -6.48
N SER A 21 6.29 -16.39 -7.56
CA SER A 21 7.04 -16.59 -8.80
C SER A 21 8.38 -15.84 -8.77
N ASN A 22 9.43 -16.42 -9.37
CA ASN A 22 10.80 -15.87 -9.36
C ASN A 22 11.24 -15.46 -7.94
N PRO A 23 11.23 -16.38 -6.96
CA PRO A 23 11.51 -16.07 -5.55
C PRO A 23 12.89 -15.43 -5.35
N ASP A 24 13.90 -15.89 -6.11
CA ASP A 24 15.30 -15.46 -5.99
C ASP A 24 15.58 -14.12 -6.71
N ARG A 25 14.59 -13.49 -7.31
CA ARG A 25 14.79 -12.18 -7.96
C ARG A 25 15.20 -11.16 -6.92
N VAL A 26 16.37 -10.55 -7.12
CA VAL A 26 16.89 -9.50 -6.23
C VAL A 26 15.97 -8.28 -6.27
N TYR A 27 15.48 -7.86 -5.11
CA TYR A 27 14.59 -6.71 -4.94
C TYR A 27 15.30 -5.52 -4.32
N PHE A 28 16.25 -5.74 -3.41
CA PHE A 28 17.08 -4.70 -2.79
C PHE A 28 18.54 -5.12 -2.91
N ALA A 29 19.21 -4.72 -3.99
CA ALA A 29 20.55 -5.19 -4.36
C ALA A 29 21.59 -4.90 -3.26
N GLU A 30 21.53 -3.71 -2.64
CA GLU A 30 22.48 -3.30 -1.58
C GLU A 30 22.40 -4.18 -0.33
N ARG A 31 21.25 -4.82 -0.09
CA ARG A 31 21.00 -5.69 1.06
C ARG A 31 20.98 -7.18 0.68
N GLY A 32 21.04 -7.50 -0.61
CA GLY A 32 20.91 -8.86 -1.11
C GLY A 32 19.52 -9.46 -0.89
N LEU A 33 18.49 -8.64 -0.61
CA LEU A 33 17.14 -9.13 -0.36
C LEU A 33 16.43 -9.48 -1.66
N THR A 34 15.77 -10.63 -1.65
CA THR A 34 15.04 -11.18 -2.77
C THR A 34 13.55 -10.82 -2.74
N LYS A 35 12.85 -11.19 -3.77
CA LYS A 35 11.40 -11.10 -3.82
C LYS A 35 10.72 -11.96 -2.75
N LEU A 36 11.28 -13.14 -2.47
CA LEU A 36 10.77 -14.02 -1.41
C LEU A 36 10.90 -13.33 -0.04
N ASP A 37 12.06 -12.75 0.26
CA ASP A 37 12.27 -12.01 1.52
C ASP A 37 11.25 -10.89 1.71
N VAL A 38 10.86 -10.19 0.63
CA VAL A 38 9.83 -9.16 0.68
C VAL A 38 8.45 -9.74 1.01
N VAL A 39 8.09 -10.87 0.38
CA VAL A 39 6.80 -11.52 0.67
C VAL A 39 6.78 -12.04 2.11
N GLU A 40 7.85 -12.69 2.57
CA GLU A 40 7.99 -13.18 3.95
C GLU A 40 7.96 -12.05 4.98
N TYR A 41 8.57 -10.90 4.68
CA TYR A 41 8.47 -9.71 5.51
C TYR A 41 7.02 -9.27 5.71
N PHE A 42 6.23 -9.18 4.63
CA PHE A 42 4.82 -8.79 4.74
C PHE A 42 3.98 -9.83 5.49
N VAL A 43 4.32 -11.11 5.37
CA VAL A 43 3.69 -12.17 6.17
C VAL A 43 4.06 -12.04 7.64
N ALA A 44 5.32 -11.74 7.95
CA ALA A 44 5.81 -11.58 9.33
C ALA A 44 5.18 -10.39 10.07
N VAL A 45 4.93 -9.26 9.37
CA VAL A 45 4.25 -8.09 9.94
C VAL A 45 2.72 -8.15 9.74
N GLY A 46 2.19 -9.33 9.47
CA GLY A 46 0.85 -9.59 8.97
C GLY A 46 -0.27 -8.96 9.77
N ASP A 47 -0.25 -9.02 11.10
CA ASP A 47 -1.32 -8.43 11.93
C ASP A 47 -1.36 -6.91 11.81
N GLY A 48 -0.19 -6.27 11.81
CA GLY A 48 -0.08 -4.82 11.68
C GLY A 48 -0.53 -4.31 10.32
N ILE A 49 -0.06 -4.94 9.24
CA ILE A 49 -0.42 -4.50 7.89
C ILE A 49 -1.89 -4.80 7.58
N LEU A 50 -2.39 -5.98 7.95
CA LEU A 50 -3.78 -6.33 7.71
C LEU A 50 -4.72 -5.41 8.50
N GLY A 51 -4.39 -5.06 9.75
CA GLY A 51 -5.17 -4.10 10.52
C GLY A 51 -5.28 -2.72 9.85
N ALA A 52 -4.26 -2.31 9.08
CA ALA A 52 -4.27 -1.05 8.34
C ALA A 52 -5.03 -1.14 7.00
N LEU A 53 -5.13 -2.34 6.41
CA LEU A 53 -5.67 -2.56 5.05
C LEU A 53 -7.04 -3.23 5.03
N LEU A 54 -7.50 -3.79 6.15
CA LEU A 54 -8.69 -4.63 6.21
C LEU A 54 -9.90 -3.93 5.61
N ASP A 55 -10.52 -4.59 4.63
CA ASP A 55 -11.68 -4.11 3.88
C ASP A 55 -11.51 -2.72 3.22
N ARG A 56 -10.27 -2.23 3.05
CA ARG A 56 -10.03 -0.93 2.42
C ARG A 56 -9.63 -1.09 0.96
N PRO A 57 -10.32 -0.42 0.03
CA PRO A 57 -9.84 -0.31 -1.35
C PRO A 57 -8.41 0.23 -1.34
N THR A 58 -7.51 -0.45 -2.05
CA THR A 58 -6.07 -0.20 -1.92
C THR A 58 -5.40 -0.13 -3.28
N THR A 59 -4.81 1.02 -3.59
CA THR A 59 -3.91 1.14 -4.74
C THR A 59 -2.57 0.50 -4.40
N LEU A 60 -2.06 -0.36 -5.30
CA LEU A 60 -0.79 -1.04 -5.14
C LEU A 60 0.32 -0.26 -5.85
N GLU A 61 1.37 0.15 -5.13
CA GLU A 61 2.58 0.68 -5.76
C GLU A 61 3.52 -0.48 -6.05
N ARG A 62 3.61 -0.82 -7.33
CA ARG A 62 4.33 -2.01 -7.80
C ARG A 62 5.68 -1.67 -8.39
N TRP A 63 6.68 -2.45 -8.00
CA TRP A 63 8.07 -2.46 -8.46
C TRP A 63 8.42 -3.82 -9.08
N PRO A 64 7.95 -4.16 -10.28
CA PRO A 64 8.06 -5.52 -10.82
C PRO A 64 9.49 -6.03 -10.99
N ARG A 65 10.46 -5.11 -11.08
CA ARG A 65 11.90 -5.41 -11.19
C ARG A 65 12.67 -5.26 -9.88
N GLY A 66 11.99 -4.95 -8.77
CA GLY A 66 12.60 -4.59 -7.51
C GLY A 66 12.99 -3.10 -7.44
N TRP A 67 13.56 -2.69 -6.33
CA TRP A 67 14.02 -1.33 -6.10
C TRP A 67 15.54 -1.21 -6.28
N PHE A 68 16.00 -0.13 -6.88
CA PHE A 68 17.40 0.24 -7.06
C PHE A 68 17.56 1.76 -7.03
N ALA A 69 18.78 2.26 -6.78
CA ALA A 69 19.04 3.68 -6.45
C ALA A 69 18.47 4.69 -7.47
N ASP A 70 18.51 4.37 -8.77
CA ASP A 70 18.04 5.24 -9.86
C ASP A 70 16.61 4.90 -10.33
N ALA A 71 15.94 3.98 -9.64
CA ALA A 71 14.59 3.55 -10.01
C ALA A 71 13.58 4.69 -9.90
N LYS A 72 12.76 4.87 -10.94
CA LYS A 72 11.78 5.95 -11.05
C LYS A 72 10.36 5.41 -11.06
N ARG A 73 9.47 6.13 -10.41
CA ARG A 73 8.03 5.88 -10.56
C ARG A 73 7.52 6.46 -11.87
N ALA A 74 6.71 5.69 -12.58
CA ALA A 74 5.95 6.19 -13.71
C ALA A 74 4.99 7.28 -13.25
N THR A 75 4.87 8.34 -14.04
CA THR A 75 3.93 9.43 -13.83
C THR A 75 2.92 9.49 -14.97
N ARG A 76 1.93 10.37 -14.87
CA ARG A 76 1.00 10.61 -15.98
C ARG A 76 1.70 11.21 -17.21
N ALA A 77 2.77 11.96 -17.00
CA ALA A 77 3.55 12.60 -18.07
C ALA A 77 4.61 11.64 -18.65
N ASP A 78 5.12 10.71 -17.84
CA ASP A 78 6.15 9.74 -18.25
C ASP A 78 5.78 8.34 -17.73
N SER A 79 5.39 7.47 -18.65
CA SER A 79 5.00 6.09 -18.36
C SER A 79 6.19 5.11 -18.36
N SER A 80 7.42 5.58 -18.60
CA SER A 80 8.63 4.74 -18.70
C SER A 80 9.25 4.34 -17.36
N GLY A 81 8.59 4.63 -16.25
CA GLY A 81 9.07 4.34 -14.90
C GLY A 81 9.19 2.84 -14.59
N ASP A 82 10.06 2.51 -13.63
CA ASP A 82 10.29 1.16 -13.10
C ASP A 82 9.19 0.69 -12.18
N ALA A 83 8.47 1.63 -11.57
CA ALA A 83 7.33 1.41 -10.71
C ALA A 83 6.09 2.17 -11.19
N PHE A 84 4.92 1.69 -10.81
CA PHE A 84 3.65 2.30 -11.15
C PHE A 84 2.58 2.03 -10.10
N TYR A 85 1.57 2.90 -10.07
CA TYR A 85 0.37 2.70 -9.27
C TYR A 85 -0.65 1.84 -10.02
N GLN A 86 -0.90 0.65 -9.48
CA GLN A 86 -1.95 -0.23 -9.98
C GLN A 86 -3.23 -0.01 -9.19
N LYS A 87 -4.19 0.67 -9.80
CA LYS A 87 -5.50 0.95 -9.21
C LYS A 87 -6.51 -0.15 -9.49
N ARG A 88 -6.43 -0.78 -10.67
CA ARG A 88 -7.34 -1.86 -11.05
C ARG A 88 -6.76 -3.20 -10.67
N VAL A 89 -7.58 -4.07 -10.07
CA VAL A 89 -7.20 -5.47 -9.84
C VAL A 89 -6.68 -6.09 -11.14
N PRO A 90 -5.51 -6.76 -11.13
CA PRO A 90 -4.96 -7.39 -12.32
C PRO A 90 -5.80 -8.58 -12.75
N GLN A 91 -5.83 -8.83 -14.06
CA GLN A 91 -6.46 -10.03 -14.60
C GLN A 91 -5.77 -11.30 -14.04
N GLY A 92 -6.57 -12.32 -13.71
CA GLY A 92 -6.06 -13.56 -13.13
C GLY A 92 -5.71 -13.45 -11.64
N ALA A 93 -6.26 -12.46 -10.93
CA ALA A 93 -6.24 -12.45 -9.47
C ALA A 93 -6.93 -13.72 -8.93
N PRO A 94 -6.41 -14.31 -7.82
CA PRO A 94 -7.07 -15.42 -7.16
C PRO A 94 -8.51 -15.07 -6.72
N ASP A 95 -9.34 -16.07 -6.55
CA ASP A 95 -10.75 -15.95 -6.17
C ASP A 95 -10.97 -15.39 -4.76
N TYR A 96 -9.96 -15.50 -3.88
CA TYR A 96 -9.98 -14.91 -2.55
C TYR A 96 -9.63 -13.40 -2.52
N VAL A 97 -9.31 -12.80 -3.66
CA VAL A 97 -9.00 -11.36 -3.76
C VAL A 97 -10.28 -10.58 -3.97
N GLU A 98 -10.79 -10.03 -2.89
CA GLU A 98 -11.94 -9.14 -2.92
C GLU A 98 -11.59 -7.77 -3.51
N THR A 99 -12.58 -7.12 -4.09
CA THR A 99 -12.42 -5.80 -4.71
C THR A 99 -13.54 -4.85 -4.30
N SER A 100 -13.26 -3.56 -4.46
CA SER A 100 -14.26 -2.50 -4.31
C SER A 100 -14.17 -1.52 -5.46
N ARG A 101 -15.32 -1.05 -5.95
CA ARG A 101 -15.40 -0.10 -7.06
C ARG A 101 -15.23 1.33 -6.57
N ILE A 102 -14.15 1.97 -7.02
CA ILE A 102 -13.83 3.36 -6.70
C ILE A 102 -14.09 4.25 -7.91
N GLY A 103 -14.84 5.34 -7.68
CA GLY A 103 -15.01 6.44 -8.62
C GLY A 103 -13.92 7.49 -8.45
N PHE A 104 -13.41 8.02 -9.56
CA PHE A 104 -12.43 9.11 -9.55
C PHE A 104 -13.04 10.41 -10.05
N PRO A 105 -12.53 11.59 -9.63
CA PRO A 105 -13.03 12.88 -10.09
C PRO A 105 -13.03 13.04 -11.62
N SER A 106 -12.25 12.23 -12.34
CA SER A 106 -12.24 12.17 -13.80
C SER A 106 -13.44 11.45 -14.43
N GLY A 107 -14.38 10.96 -13.63
CA GLY A 107 -15.52 10.14 -14.05
C GLY A 107 -15.18 8.68 -14.37
N ARG A 108 -13.89 8.28 -14.27
CA ARG A 108 -13.47 6.89 -14.44
C ARG A 108 -13.68 6.10 -13.15
N THR A 109 -13.81 4.77 -13.29
CA THR A 109 -13.88 3.85 -12.16
C THR A 109 -12.80 2.78 -12.25
N ALA A 110 -12.41 2.22 -11.11
CA ALA A 110 -11.60 1.02 -11.04
C ALA A 110 -12.10 0.11 -9.92
N ASP A 111 -12.03 -1.21 -10.17
CA ASP A 111 -12.21 -2.21 -9.12
C ASP A 111 -10.84 -2.38 -8.46
N GLU A 112 -10.64 -1.77 -7.29
CA GLU A 112 -9.40 -1.81 -6.52
C GLU A 112 -9.42 -3.01 -5.56
N VAL A 113 -8.24 -3.57 -5.29
CA VAL A 113 -8.07 -4.65 -4.31
C VAL A 113 -8.49 -4.15 -2.93
N ALA A 114 -9.31 -4.93 -2.23
CA ALA A 114 -9.68 -4.67 -0.83
C ALA A 114 -9.23 -5.88 0.02
N PRO A 115 -8.08 -5.82 0.70
CA PRO A 115 -7.56 -6.96 1.45
C PRO A 115 -8.48 -7.37 2.60
N THR A 116 -8.91 -8.63 2.61
CA THR A 116 -9.73 -9.23 3.66
C THR A 116 -8.97 -10.27 4.47
N GLU A 117 -7.86 -10.74 3.94
CA GLU A 117 -7.00 -11.74 4.57
C GLU A 117 -5.53 -11.53 4.18
N LEU A 118 -4.61 -12.08 4.98
CA LEU A 118 -3.17 -11.88 4.79
C LEU A 118 -2.65 -12.46 3.46
N ALA A 119 -3.29 -13.50 2.95
CA ALA A 119 -2.94 -14.07 1.65
C ALA A 119 -3.05 -13.06 0.51
N VAL A 120 -3.99 -12.10 0.57
CA VAL A 120 -4.11 -11.01 -0.40
C VAL A 120 -2.89 -10.10 -0.37
N VAL A 121 -2.37 -9.80 0.83
CA VAL A 121 -1.16 -8.98 1.00
C VAL A 121 0.07 -9.72 0.43
N ALA A 122 0.23 -11.01 0.76
CA ALA A 122 1.32 -11.84 0.24
C ALA A 122 1.25 -11.98 -1.29
N TRP A 123 0.06 -12.19 -1.85
CA TRP A 123 -0.17 -12.20 -3.30
C TRP A 123 0.19 -10.86 -3.94
N ALA A 124 -0.22 -9.74 -3.37
CA ALA A 124 0.14 -8.41 -3.87
C ALA A 124 1.65 -8.17 -3.82
N ALA A 125 2.32 -8.60 -2.74
CA ALA A 125 3.78 -8.54 -2.62
C ALA A 125 4.47 -9.39 -3.71
N ASN A 126 3.95 -10.60 -4.02
CA ASN A 126 4.44 -11.40 -5.15
C ASN A 126 4.30 -10.67 -6.51
N LEU A 127 3.31 -9.78 -6.67
CA LEU A 127 3.21 -8.92 -7.86
C LEU A 127 4.25 -7.78 -7.87
N GLY A 128 5.08 -7.67 -6.84
CA GLY A 128 6.08 -6.62 -6.66
C GLY A 128 5.54 -5.38 -5.96
N THR A 129 4.47 -5.47 -5.20
CA THR A 129 3.99 -4.37 -4.39
C THR A 129 4.93 -4.15 -3.20
N LEU A 130 5.49 -2.94 -3.08
CA LEU A 130 6.31 -2.52 -1.94
C LEU A 130 5.57 -1.52 -1.05
N THR A 131 4.60 -0.79 -1.59
CA THR A 131 3.80 0.17 -0.82
C THR A 131 2.32 -0.04 -1.12
N PHE A 132 1.52 -0.06 -0.06
CA PHE A 132 0.07 -0.17 -0.11
C PHE A 132 -0.54 1.19 0.22
N HIS A 133 -1.43 1.69 -0.63
CA HIS A 133 -2.11 2.98 -0.46
C HIS A 133 -3.61 2.75 -0.26
N PRO A 134 -4.06 2.41 0.97
CA PRO A 134 -5.48 2.21 1.25
C PRO A 134 -6.23 3.53 1.21
N TRP A 135 -7.47 3.51 0.76
CA TRP A 135 -8.40 4.63 0.88
C TRP A 135 -8.85 4.81 2.34
N PRO A 136 -9.27 6.02 2.74
CA PRO A 136 -9.81 6.28 4.08
C PRO A 136 -11.27 5.83 4.22
N VAL A 137 -11.68 4.80 3.49
CA VAL A 137 -13.02 4.23 3.45
C VAL A 137 -12.96 2.71 3.54
N VAL A 138 -14.05 2.07 3.87
CA VAL A 138 -14.21 0.62 3.80
C VAL A 138 -14.97 0.22 2.54
N ARG A 139 -14.81 -1.03 2.11
CA ARG A 139 -15.39 -1.59 0.88
C ARG A 139 -16.90 -1.42 0.77
N ASP A 140 -17.60 -1.54 1.91
CA ASP A 140 -19.05 -1.48 1.95
C ASP A 140 -19.61 -0.05 1.94
N ASP A 141 -18.74 0.96 2.15
CA ASP A 141 -19.13 2.38 2.14
C ASP A 141 -17.98 3.24 1.62
N VAL A 142 -17.86 3.30 0.31
CA VAL A 142 -16.75 4.00 -0.36
C VAL A 142 -16.94 5.51 -0.48
N ASP A 143 -18.11 6.02 -0.11
CA ASP A 143 -18.44 7.44 -0.23
C ASP A 143 -18.25 8.20 1.08
N ARG A 144 -18.19 7.47 2.22
CA ARG A 144 -18.06 8.07 3.54
C ARG A 144 -16.77 7.65 4.23
N PRO A 145 -15.78 8.56 4.35
CA PRO A 145 -14.54 8.29 5.08
C PRO A 145 -14.77 8.01 6.56
N ASP A 146 -14.07 7.00 7.06
CA ASP A 146 -13.97 6.66 8.48
C ASP A 146 -12.65 7.11 9.12
N GLN A 147 -11.83 7.82 8.35
CA GLN A 147 -10.54 8.36 8.79
C GLN A 147 -10.27 9.71 8.13
N LEU A 148 -9.87 10.70 8.94
CA LEU A 148 -9.15 11.87 8.43
C LEU A 148 -7.66 11.52 8.39
N ARG A 149 -6.99 11.84 7.31
CA ARG A 149 -5.54 11.63 7.12
C ARG A 149 -4.87 12.97 6.87
N ILE A 150 -3.93 13.32 7.74
CA ILE A 150 -3.13 14.54 7.62
C ILE A 150 -1.73 14.11 7.22
N ASP A 151 -1.23 14.68 6.13
CA ASP A 151 0.12 14.42 5.62
C ASP A 151 1.01 15.62 5.87
N LEU A 152 2.04 15.44 6.71
CA LEU A 152 3.07 16.42 6.98
C LEU A 152 4.26 16.09 6.05
N ASP A 153 4.20 16.57 4.82
CA ASP A 153 5.20 16.29 3.79
C ASP A 153 6.16 17.48 3.59
N PRO A 154 7.45 17.35 3.99
CA PRO A 154 8.46 18.40 3.85
C PRO A 154 8.66 18.79 2.39
N GLN A 155 8.57 20.07 2.11
CA GLN A 155 8.82 20.67 0.80
C GLN A 155 10.31 20.84 0.52
N PRO A 156 10.73 21.16 -0.71
CA PRO A 156 12.13 21.45 -1.00
C PRO A 156 12.72 22.51 -0.05
N GLY A 157 13.85 22.17 0.57
CA GLY A 157 14.51 23.02 1.58
C GLY A 157 14.10 22.73 3.03
N THR A 158 13.18 21.79 3.24
CA THR A 158 12.79 21.28 4.57
C THR A 158 13.02 19.77 4.67
N ASP A 159 13.00 19.23 5.89
CA ASP A 159 13.28 17.82 6.15
C ASP A 159 12.33 17.21 7.21
N PHE A 160 12.62 15.99 7.63
CA PHE A 160 11.85 15.29 8.66
C PHE A 160 11.77 16.06 9.98
N SER A 161 12.81 16.83 10.35
CA SER A 161 12.80 17.60 11.59
C SER A 161 11.77 18.73 11.56
N ASP A 162 11.47 19.26 10.38
CA ASP A 162 10.41 20.26 10.18
C ASP A 162 9.03 19.63 10.37
N ALA A 163 8.79 18.46 9.76
CA ALA A 163 7.55 17.72 9.99
C ALA A 163 7.37 17.34 11.47
N ALA A 164 8.45 16.90 12.13
CA ALA A 164 8.43 16.56 13.55
C ALA A 164 8.14 17.76 14.46
N ARG A 165 8.58 18.98 14.08
CA ARG A 165 8.22 20.22 14.82
C ARG A 165 6.77 20.62 14.63
N VAL A 166 6.16 20.33 13.51
CA VAL A 166 4.74 20.65 13.21
C VAL A 166 3.78 19.65 13.88
N ALA A 167 4.18 18.39 14.01
CA ALA A 167 3.32 17.34 14.53
C ALA A 167 2.69 17.63 15.93
N PRO A 168 3.41 18.25 16.91
CA PRO A 168 2.81 18.65 18.19
C PRO A 168 1.67 19.67 18.03
N TYR A 169 1.77 20.63 17.14
CA TYR A 169 0.72 21.63 16.88
C TYR A 169 -0.54 20.96 16.29
N VAL A 170 -0.34 19.98 15.39
CA VAL A 170 -1.46 19.18 14.87
C VAL A 170 -2.13 18.41 16.00
N ARG A 171 -1.36 17.82 16.92
CA ARG A 171 -1.91 17.12 18.09
C ARG A 171 -2.72 18.05 19.00
N GLU A 172 -2.21 19.26 19.28
CA GLU A 172 -2.91 20.26 20.09
C GLU A 172 -4.24 20.63 19.44
N LEU A 173 -4.24 20.99 18.16
CA LEU A 173 -5.43 21.33 17.38
C LEU A 173 -6.47 20.19 17.41
N LEU A 174 -6.05 18.94 17.18
CA LEU A 174 -6.94 17.80 17.25
C LEU A 174 -7.55 17.62 18.64
N THR A 175 -6.73 17.82 19.69
CA THR A 175 -7.17 17.71 21.08
C THR A 175 -8.22 18.79 21.43
N GLU A 176 -8.03 20.03 20.98
CA GLU A 176 -9.00 21.14 21.15
C GLU A 176 -10.36 20.82 20.52
N HIS A 177 -10.36 20.01 19.44
CA HIS A 177 -11.57 19.54 18.78
C HIS A 177 -12.09 18.18 19.29
N GLY A 178 -11.53 17.65 20.37
CA GLY A 178 -11.93 16.37 20.96
C GLY A 178 -11.54 15.15 20.11
N LEU A 179 -10.55 15.31 19.21
CA LEU A 179 -10.08 14.26 18.31
C LEU A 179 -8.74 13.68 18.79
N THR A 180 -8.53 12.39 18.52
CA THR A 180 -7.26 11.71 18.80
C THR A 180 -6.57 11.32 17.49
N GLY A 181 -5.35 11.86 17.31
CA GLY A 181 -4.51 11.54 16.15
C GLY A 181 -3.43 10.50 16.48
N PHE A 182 -3.19 9.57 15.56
CA PHE A 182 -2.15 8.55 15.62
C PHE A 182 -1.09 8.85 14.57
N ALA A 183 0.09 9.27 15.02
CA ALA A 183 1.19 9.61 14.12
C ALA A 183 2.04 8.39 13.76
N LYS A 184 2.47 8.31 12.50
CA LYS A 184 3.49 7.39 12.02
C LYS A 184 4.39 8.06 10.99
N THR A 185 5.63 7.59 10.85
CA THR A 185 6.51 8.03 9.76
C THR A 185 5.97 7.57 8.42
N SER A 186 6.14 8.38 7.37
CA SER A 186 5.69 8.03 6.01
C SER A 186 6.52 6.93 5.35
N GLY A 187 7.71 6.64 5.89
CA GLY A 187 8.73 5.80 5.26
C GLY A 187 9.68 6.56 4.33
N GLY A 188 9.38 7.82 4.08
CA GLY A 188 10.23 8.79 3.39
C GLY A 188 10.70 9.89 4.34
N ARG A 189 10.27 11.14 4.10
CA ARG A 189 10.69 12.33 4.87
C ARG A 189 9.59 12.92 5.75
N GLY A 190 8.38 12.40 5.69
CA GLY A 190 7.20 12.99 6.31
C GLY A 190 6.61 12.19 7.45
N ILE A 191 5.50 12.71 7.98
CA ILE A 191 4.70 12.09 9.03
C ILE A 191 3.24 12.07 8.57
N HIS A 192 2.60 10.91 8.64
CA HIS A 192 1.17 10.78 8.48
C HIS A 192 0.48 10.77 9.85
N VAL A 193 -0.59 11.53 10.01
CA VAL A 193 -1.44 11.47 11.20
C VAL A 193 -2.81 10.92 10.80
N PHE A 194 -3.18 9.81 11.39
CA PHE A 194 -4.47 9.14 11.18
C PHE A 194 -5.42 9.51 12.31
N VAL A 195 -6.60 10.00 11.98
CA VAL A 195 -7.63 10.37 12.95
C VAL A 195 -8.87 9.54 12.64
N PRO A 196 -9.19 8.52 13.45
CA PRO A 196 -10.45 7.77 13.29
C PRO A 196 -11.65 8.70 13.41
N SER A 197 -12.63 8.52 12.56
CA SER A 197 -13.88 9.28 12.60
C SER A 197 -15.07 8.39 12.29
N GLU A 198 -16.26 8.80 12.72
CA GLU A 198 -17.48 8.17 12.26
C GLU A 198 -17.75 8.58 10.80
N PRO A 199 -18.23 7.65 9.94
CA PRO A 199 -18.47 7.92 8.52
C PRO A 199 -19.75 8.75 8.33
N ARG A 200 -19.72 10.01 8.73
CA ARG A 200 -20.87 10.94 8.67
C ARG A 200 -20.86 11.83 7.43
N TRP A 201 -19.69 12.09 6.87
CA TRP A 201 -19.49 13.02 5.76
C TRP A 201 -19.04 12.27 4.52
N THR A 202 -19.36 12.83 3.36
CA THR A 202 -18.82 12.39 2.07
C THR A 202 -17.57 13.20 1.72
N PHE A 203 -16.85 12.76 0.69
CA PHE A 203 -15.72 13.51 0.13
C PHE A 203 -16.13 14.85 -0.44
#